data_f189ed516b58ade9be3f38966b64e28d
#
_entry.id   f189ed516b58ade9be3f38966b64e28d
#
_cell.length_a   1.000
_cell.length_b   1.000
_cell.length_c   1.000
_cell.angle_alpha   90.00
_cell.angle_beta   90.00
_cell.angle_gamma   90.00
#
_symmetry.space_group_name_H-M   'P 1'
#
loop_
_entity.id
_entity.type
_entity.pdbx_description
1 polymer ?
#
loop_
_entity_poly.entity_id
_entity_poly.type
_entity_poly.pdbx_seq_one_letter_code
_entity_poly.pdbx_strand_id
1 'polypeptide(L)'
;ESRRYRCDKEFVLDPLKNMVVDDRVYGLIVADKSEAAIGYLQGSRVKTVYSMESNVPGKTRAGGQSAQRFERLRKSMYETFMSDXAEKAKNAFMDKAREGKLLGIIVGGPGFTKDKIMNDGYLHNELEERVIAQESLNYSGEEALEELVEKAEDSIEDSEVVIEKKLVNEFFQNLKQENGKSEYGREQVMKALEMGAVETVLVSEDIEMFEATYECPNGHEKHVYEQEPHISDSVECDECNEDMDLEEMQDIVDVLAEKAEEMSSDIEIISTNHEEGQRLMNMSGIAAIMRYRIR
;
A
#
# COMPACT_ATOMS: atom_id res chain seq x y z
N GLU A 1 -14.58 -22.74 12.58
CA GLU A 1 -16.05 -22.72 12.38
C GLU A 1 -16.65 -21.42 12.89
N SER A 2 -16.54 -20.34 12.14
CA SER A 2 -17.36 -19.17 12.38
C SER A 2 -17.95 -18.71 11.06
N ARG A 3 -19.22 -19.01 10.84
CA ARG A 3 -20.00 -18.40 9.76
C ARG A 3 -20.10 -16.91 10.06
N ARG A 4 -19.27 -16.10 9.42
CA ARG A 4 -19.38 -14.64 9.48
C ARG A 4 -20.26 -14.16 8.32
N TYR A 5 -21.56 -14.24 8.54
CA TYR A 5 -22.52 -13.56 7.70
C TYR A 5 -22.60 -12.11 8.21
N ARG A 6 -22.00 -11.18 7.51
CA ARG A 6 -22.04 -9.77 7.88
C ARG A 6 -22.61 -8.97 6.72
N CYS A 7 -23.88 -8.64 6.86
CA CYS A 7 -24.57 -7.77 5.90
C CYS A 7 -24.49 -6.34 6.45
N ASP A 8 -23.42 -5.63 6.17
CA ASP A 8 -23.29 -4.22 6.48
C ASP A 8 -23.45 -3.39 5.19
N LYS A 9 -24.13 -2.26 5.32
CA LYS A 9 -24.42 -1.35 4.19
C LYS A 9 -23.23 -0.51 3.73
N GLU A 10 -22.06 -0.70 4.31
CA GLU A 10 -20.83 -0.04 3.92
C GLU A 10 -19.75 -1.09 3.65
N PHE A 11 -19.15 -1.00 2.49
CA PHE A 11 -18.01 -1.84 2.11
C PHE A 11 -16.86 -1.58 3.09
N VAL A 12 -16.51 -2.57 3.89
CA VAL A 12 -15.36 -2.48 4.79
C VAL A 12 -14.15 -3.02 4.01
N LEU A 13 -13.48 -2.14 3.28
CA LEU A 13 -12.25 -2.46 2.52
C LEU A 13 -11.04 -2.75 3.44
N ASP A 14 -11.13 -2.36 4.72
CA ASP A 14 -10.04 -2.54 5.69
C ASP A 14 -9.59 -4.01 5.88
N PRO A 15 -10.48 -5.02 5.93
CA PRO A 15 -10.02 -6.40 5.99
C PRO A 15 -9.31 -6.86 4.71
N LEU A 16 -9.72 -6.36 3.54
CA LEU A 16 -9.16 -6.72 2.24
C LEU A 16 -7.75 -6.14 2.06
N LYS A 17 -7.57 -4.88 2.41
CA LYS A 17 -6.25 -4.22 2.41
C LYS A 17 -5.25 -4.92 3.35
N ASN A 18 -5.75 -5.63 4.37
CA ASN A 18 -4.92 -6.38 5.32
C ASN A 18 -4.66 -7.83 4.91
N MET A 19 -5.45 -8.39 4.00
CA MET A 19 -5.27 -9.78 3.52
C MET A 19 -4.26 -9.89 2.38
N VAL A 20 -4.20 -8.86 1.55
CA VAL A 20 -3.12 -8.74 0.57
C VAL A 20 -1.84 -8.38 1.35
N VAL A 21 -0.89 -9.28 1.40
CA VAL A 21 0.42 -9.02 2.02
C VAL A 21 1.17 -8.07 1.09
N ASP A 22 0.79 -6.80 1.13
CA ASP A 22 1.48 -5.77 0.37
C ASP A 22 2.83 -5.51 1.04
N ASP A 23 3.89 -5.93 0.39
CA ASP A 23 5.27 -5.69 0.82
C ASP A 23 5.67 -4.21 0.70
N ARG A 24 4.81 -3.39 0.11
CA ARG A 24 5.04 -1.96 -0.07
C ARG A 24 4.83 -1.21 1.24
N VAL A 25 5.60 -0.16 1.42
CA VAL A 25 5.62 0.59 2.68
C VAL A 25 5.79 2.09 2.42
N TYR A 26 5.30 2.90 3.35
CA TYR A 26 5.74 4.29 3.50
C TYR A 26 6.85 4.32 4.55
N GLY A 27 7.95 5.00 4.24
CA GLY A 27 9.02 5.24 5.19
C GLY A 27 8.66 6.41 6.12
N LEU A 28 8.90 6.23 7.41
CA LEU A 28 8.60 7.24 8.44
C LEU A 28 9.90 7.66 9.11
N ILE A 29 10.13 8.98 9.19
CA ILE A 29 11.29 9.57 9.89
C ILE A 29 10.77 10.64 10.85
N VAL A 30 11.02 10.45 12.12
CA VAL A 30 10.74 11.50 13.13
C VAL A 30 12.06 11.85 13.83
N ALA A 31 12.33 13.13 13.99
CA ALA A 31 13.53 13.56 14.71
C ALA A 31 13.39 14.94 15.35
N ASP A 32 14.04 15.08 16.48
CA ASP A 32 14.33 16.38 17.08
C ASP A 32 15.82 16.43 17.52
N LYS A 33 16.15 17.30 18.47
CA LYS A 33 17.54 17.46 18.95
C LYS A 33 17.93 16.38 19.96
N SER A 34 16.96 15.70 20.56
CA SER A 34 17.18 14.77 21.67
C SER A 34 16.98 13.30 21.26
N GLU A 35 16.19 13.06 20.24
CA GLU A 35 15.86 11.69 19.82
C GLU A 35 15.40 11.63 18.36
N ALA A 36 15.41 10.44 17.79
CA ALA A 36 14.88 10.18 16.45
C ALA A 36 14.34 8.75 16.38
N ALA A 37 13.34 8.55 15.53
CA ALA A 37 12.81 7.22 15.23
C ALA A 37 12.63 7.09 13.71
N ILE A 38 12.87 5.88 13.22
CA ILE A 38 12.69 5.51 11.81
C ILE A 38 11.82 4.26 11.79
N GLY A 39 10.80 4.26 10.97
CA GLY A 39 9.87 3.16 10.88
C GLY A 39 9.25 3.01 9.49
N TYR A 40 8.30 2.12 9.41
CA TYR A 40 7.45 1.88 8.24
C TYR A 40 5.99 1.97 8.62
N LEU A 41 5.20 2.47 7.71
CA LEU A 41 3.76 2.17 7.65
C LEU A 41 3.59 1.08 6.58
N GLN A 42 3.01 -0.06 6.97
CA GLN A 42 2.70 -1.18 6.08
C GLN A 42 1.21 -1.54 6.29
N GLY A 43 0.39 -1.27 5.27
CA GLY A 43 -1.06 -1.28 5.46
C GLY A 43 -1.43 -0.30 6.57
N SER A 44 -2.11 -0.77 7.60
CA SER A 44 -2.51 0.04 8.77
C SER A 44 -1.51 -0.03 9.95
N ARG A 45 -0.38 -0.73 9.79
CA ARG A 45 0.54 -1.00 10.91
C ARG A 45 1.80 -0.16 10.84
N VAL A 46 2.06 0.56 11.93
CA VAL A 46 3.34 1.26 12.13
C VAL A 46 4.34 0.29 12.79
N LYS A 47 5.52 0.18 12.20
CA LYS A 47 6.61 -0.67 12.71
C LYS A 47 7.87 0.16 12.87
N THR A 48 8.39 0.26 14.09
CA THR A 48 9.67 0.93 14.36
C THR A 48 10.83 0.03 13.93
N VAL A 49 11.78 0.59 13.18
CA VAL A 49 13.01 -0.08 12.73
C VAL A 49 14.21 0.38 13.56
N TYR A 50 14.32 1.68 13.79
CA TYR A 50 15.39 2.27 14.61
C TYR A 50 14.80 3.31 15.55
N SER A 51 15.28 3.28 16.80
CA SER A 51 15.07 4.33 17.80
C SER A 51 16.45 4.82 18.27
N MET A 52 16.62 6.11 18.40
CA MET A 52 17.92 6.75 18.67
C MET A 52 17.77 7.86 19.70
N GLU A 53 18.64 7.89 20.66
CA GLU A 53 18.77 9.00 21.61
C GLU A 53 20.02 9.83 21.27
N SER A 54 19.88 11.14 21.39
CA SER A 54 20.96 12.10 21.14
C SER A 54 21.68 12.44 22.44
N ASN A 55 22.97 12.47 22.39
CA ASN A 55 23.82 12.94 23.49
C ASN A 55 24.12 14.45 23.41
N VAL A 56 23.36 15.20 22.58
CA VAL A 56 23.57 16.65 22.40
C VAL A 56 23.18 17.41 23.67
N PRO A 57 24.11 18.09 24.34
CA PRO A 57 23.79 18.82 25.58
C PRO A 57 22.78 19.96 25.36
N GLY A 58 21.93 20.18 26.33
CA GLY A 58 21.00 21.32 26.33
C GLY A 58 21.73 22.67 26.34
N LYS A 59 21.04 23.76 26.04
CA LYS A 59 21.59 25.13 26.07
C LYS A 59 22.04 25.48 27.48
N THR A 60 23.35 25.73 27.65
CA THR A 60 23.92 26.30 28.86
C THR A 60 23.73 27.81 28.83
N ARG A 61 23.28 28.39 29.94
CA ARG A 61 23.05 29.83 30.11
C ARG A 61 24.34 30.60 30.52
N ALA A 62 25.47 29.90 30.70
CA ALA A 62 26.73 30.53 31.11
C ALA A 62 27.42 31.23 29.91
N GLY A 63 27.75 32.47 30.06
CA GLY A 63 28.52 33.24 29.08
C GLY A 63 30.03 33.13 29.29
N GLY A 64 30.83 33.59 28.32
CA GLY A 64 32.29 33.63 28.39
C GLY A 64 32.95 32.81 27.26
N GLN A 65 34.26 32.75 27.22
CA GLN A 65 35.07 32.05 26.21
C GLN A 65 34.73 30.55 26.12
N SER A 66 34.34 29.96 27.21
CA SER A 66 33.90 28.55 27.25
C SER A 66 32.58 28.30 26.49
N ALA A 67 31.72 29.34 26.42
CA ALA A 67 30.42 29.21 25.74
C ALA A 67 30.58 28.92 24.26
N GLN A 68 31.49 29.57 23.55
CA GLN A 68 31.77 29.34 22.12
C GLN A 68 32.27 27.91 21.87
N ARG A 69 33.14 27.38 22.78
CA ARG A 69 33.62 25.99 22.69
C ARG A 69 32.47 25.00 22.86
N PHE A 70 31.61 25.21 23.83
CA PHE A 70 30.43 24.34 24.06
C PHE A 70 29.43 24.43 22.91
N GLU A 71 29.26 25.62 22.32
CA GLU A 71 28.38 25.78 21.15
C GLU A 71 28.89 24.99 19.92
N ARG A 72 30.21 25.07 19.65
CA ARG A 72 30.84 24.30 18.57
C ARG A 72 30.71 22.78 18.81
N LEU A 73 30.97 22.34 20.04
CA LEU A 73 30.83 20.92 20.40
C LEU A 73 29.40 20.46 20.22
N ARG A 74 28.44 21.24 20.72
CA ARG A 74 27.01 20.93 20.56
C ARG A 74 26.60 20.85 19.10
N LYS A 75 27.07 21.77 18.27
CA LYS A 75 26.83 21.81 16.82
C LYS A 75 27.40 20.54 16.16
N SER A 76 28.63 20.18 16.46
CA SER A 76 29.29 18.99 15.93
C SER A 76 28.57 17.70 16.37
N MET A 77 28.14 17.60 17.62
CA MET A 77 27.38 16.44 18.12
C MET A 77 26.01 16.33 17.44
N TYR A 78 25.36 17.47 17.19
CA TYR A 78 24.09 17.50 16.46
C TYR A 78 24.27 17.06 15.00
N GLU A 79 25.31 17.55 14.33
CA GLU A 79 25.65 17.15 12.95
C GLU A 79 25.94 15.65 12.85
N THR A 80 26.66 15.09 13.83
CA THR A 80 26.91 13.66 13.92
C THR A 80 25.59 12.89 14.09
N PHE A 81 24.76 13.32 15.02
CA PHE A 81 23.45 12.68 15.27
C PHE A 81 22.55 12.69 14.02
N MET A 82 22.51 13.81 13.31
CA MET A 82 21.72 13.92 12.06
C MET A 82 22.31 13.04 10.94
N SER A 83 23.63 12.92 10.87
CA SER A 83 24.30 12.03 9.91
C SER A 83 24.00 10.55 10.21
N ASP A 84 24.02 10.21 11.46
CA ASP A 84 23.62 8.87 11.90
C ASP A 84 22.14 8.56 11.56
N UNK A 85 21.19 9.48 11.66
CA UNK A 85 20.01 9.46 11.35
C UNK A 85 19.84 9.17 10.10
N ALA A 86 20.43 9.84 9.20
CA ALA A 86 20.38 9.68 7.74
C ALA A 86 20.95 8.34 7.27
N GLU A 87 22.04 7.89 7.85
CA GLU A 87 22.60 6.56 7.53
C GLU A 87 21.63 5.43 7.90
N LYS A 88 20.95 5.52 9.03
CA LYS A 88 19.94 4.53 9.43
C LYS A 88 18.72 4.59 8.51
N ALA A 89 18.27 5.76 8.11
CA ALA A 89 17.18 5.92 7.13
C ALA A 89 17.58 5.28 5.77
N LYS A 90 18.81 5.51 5.34
CA LYS A 90 19.35 4.88 4.13
C LYS A 90 19.32 3.34 4.25
N ASN A 91 19.79 2.80 5.37
CA ASN A 91 19.81 1.35 5.61
C ASN A 91 18.40 0.75 5.70
N ALA A 92 17.43 1.51 6.23
CA ALA A 92 16.03 1.07 6.28
C ALA A 92 15.40 1.06 4.89
N PHE A 93 15.55 2.15 4.13
CA PHE A 93 14.69 2.43 2.98
C PHE A 93 15.30 2.12 1.61
N MET A 94 16.63 2.13 1.46
CA MET A 94 17.27 2.11 0.14
C MET A 94 16.95 0.83 -0.66
N ASP A 95 16.98 -0.33 -0.03
CA ASP A 95 16.70 -1.59 -0.72
C ASP A 95 15.22 -1.63 -1.16
N LYS A 96 14.30 -1.23 -0.28
CA LYS A 96 12.87 -1.11 -0.61
C LYS A 96 12.62 -0.11 -1.75
N ALA A 97 13.34 1.01 -1.76
CA ALA A 97 13.25 2.01 -2.83
C ALA A 97 13.68 1.43 -4.19
N ARG A 98 14.76 0.65 -4.20
CA ARG A 98 15.29 0.00 -5.42
C ARG A 98 14.40 -1.13 -5.93
N GLU A 99 13.73 -1.82 -5.01
CA GLU A 99 12.76 -2.89 -5.33
C GLU A 99 11.40 -2.34 -5.77
N GLY A 100 11.18 -1.01 -5.71
CA GLY A 100 9.89 -0.39 -6.01
C GLY A 100 8.85 -0.54 -4.89
N LYS A 101 9.28 -1.00 -3.71
CA LYS A 101 8.41 -1.26 -2.56
C LYS A 101 8.26 -0.07 -1.60
N LEU A 102 9.01 1.00 -1.81
CA LEU A 102 8.91 2.24 -1.02
C LEU A 102 8.01 3.22 -1.77
N LEU A 103 6.77 3.37 -1.31
CA LEU A 103 5.75 4.24 -1.94
C LEU A 103 6.06 5.73 -1.75
N GLY A 104 6.60 6.08 -0.57
CA GLY A 104 6.97 7.45 -0.23
C GLY A 104 7.64 7.50 1.13
N ILE A 105 8.15 8.68 1.50
CA ILE A 105 8.74 8.94 2.81
C ILE A 105 8.03 10.14 3.43
N ILE A 106 7.73 10.02 4.72
CA ILE A 106 7.11 11.08 5.50
C ILE A 106 8.09 11.49 6.59
N VAL A 107 8.36 12.78 6.68
CA VAL A 107 9.34 13.33 7.65
C VAL A 107 8.59 14.19 8.66
N GLY A 108 8.84 13.98 9.94
CA GLY A 108 8.19 14.74 11.00
C GLY A 108 9.11 15.11 12.14
N GLY A 109 8.58 15.99 12.96
CA GLY A 109 9.25 16.36 14.20
C GLY A 109 8.92 17.76 14.69
N PRO A 110 9.21 18.03 15.97
CA PRO A 110 8.97 19.36 16.53
C PRO A 110 9.97 20.40 16.02
N GLY A 111 9.48 21.61 15.85
CA GLY A 111 10.31 22.76 15.47
C GLY A 111 10.91 22.67 14.07
N PHE A 112 12.16 23.10 13.92
CA PHE A 112 12.86 23.22 12.64
C PHE A 112 13.76 22.02 12.28
N THR A 113 13.71 20.94 13.04
CA THR A 113 14.60 19.79 12.81
C THR A 113 14.25 19.08 11.50
N LYS A 114 12.97 18.89 11.21
CA LYS A 114 12.50 18.32 9.95
C LYS A 114 12.99 19.13 8.73
N ASP A 115 12.93 20.47 8.84
CA ASP A 115 13.41 21.36 7.76
C ASP A 115 14.91 21.18 7.49
N LYS A 116 15.69 20.91 8.55
CA LYS A 116 17.13 20.65 8.42
C LYS A 116 17.42 19.29 7.79
N ILE A 117 16.62 18.26 8.11
CA ILE A 117 16.75 16.94 7.47
C ILE A 117 16.67 17.11 5.94
N MET A 118 15.73 17.95 5.50
CA MET A 118 15.48 18.19 4.08
C MET A 118 16.48 19.18 3.44
N ASN A 119 16.76 20.29 4.11
CA ASN A 119 17.49 21.40 3.48
C ASN A 119 19.02 21.34 3.64
N ASP A 120 19.52 20.64 4.66
CA ASP A 120 20.96 20.56 4.93
C ASP A 120 21.64 19.36 4.24
N GLY A 121 20.90 18.62 3.38
CA GLY A 121 21.43 17.52 2.56
C GLY A 121 21.83 16.28 3.36
N TYR A 122 21.15 16.00 4.47
CA TYR A 122 21.42 14.79 5.26
C TYR A 122 20.93 13.53 4.57
N LEU A 123 19.72 13.56 3.99
CA LEU A 123 19.15 12.38 3.31
C LEU A 123 19.88 12.12 1.98
N HIS A 124 19.97 10.85 1.63
CA HIS A 124 20.45 10.44 0.31
C HIS A 124 19.48 10.96 -0.77
N ASN A 125 19.99 11.49 -1.87
CA ASN A 125 19.20 12.13 -2.93
C ASN A 125 18.02 11.26 -3.40
N GLU A 126 18.23 9.95 -3.59
CA GLU A 126 17.18 9.01 -4.00
C GLU A 126 16.04 8.89 -2.99
N LEU A 127 16.32 9.14 -1.71
CA LEU A 127 15.31 9.12 -0.64
C LEU A 127 14.65 10.49 -0.50
N GLU A 128 15.44 11.57 -0.65
CA GLU A 128 14.93 12.95 -0.61
C GLU A 128 13.84 13.18 -1.67
N GLU A 129 14.06 12.67 -2.88
CA GLU A 129 13.10 12.75 -4.00
C GLU A 129 11.79 11.98 -3.74
N ARG A 130 11.78 11.08 -2.77
CA ARG A 130 10.62 10.26 -2.40
C ARG A 130 9.87 10.83 -1.19
N VAL A 131 10.27 11.98 -0.66
CA VAL A 131 9.55 12.60 0.46
C VAL A 131 8.25 13.21 -0.04
N ILE A 132 7.13 12.68 0.45
CA ILE A 132 5.78 13.11 0.06
C ILE A 132 5.17 14.11 1.03
N ALA A 133 5.63 14.12 2.29
CA ALA A 133 5.08 15.03 3.31
C ALA A 133 6.10 15.39 4.38
N GLN A 134 5.92 16.58 4.96
CA GLN A 134 6.70 17.08 6.09
C GLN A 134 5.75 17.62 7.16
N GLU A 135 5.69 16.95 8.32
CA GLU A 135 4.71 17.26 9.35
C GLU A 135 5.34 17.82 10.64
N SER A 136 4.64 18.77 11.24
CA SER A 136 5.02 19.34 12.55
C SER A 136 4.37 18.50 13.66
N LEU A 137 5.20 17.89 14.49
CA LEU A 137 4.76 17.05 15.61
C LEU A 137 4.96 17.73 16.95
N ASN A 138 4.27 17.26 17.96
CA ASN A 138 4.37 17.79 19.33
C ASN A 138 5.54 17.19 20.09
N TYR A 139 5.95 15.98 19.72
CA TYR A 139 7.06 15.24 20.34
C TYR A 139 7.83 14.46 19.26
N SER A 140 8.82 13.72 19.67
CA SER A 140 9.71 12.94 18.82
C SER A 140 9.88 11.53 19.42
N GLY A 141 10.66 10.70 18.77
CA GLY A 141 10.87 9.34 19.22
C GLY A 141 9.84 8.37 18.64
N GLU A 142 9.83 7.16 19.17
CA GLU A 142 9.04 6.05 18.62
C GLU A 142 7.53 6.31 18.62
N GLU A 143 7.02 6.86 19.71
CA GLU A 143 5.58 7.14 19.87
C GLU A 143 5.07 8.20 18.87
N ALA A 144 5.94 9.03 18.34
CA ALA A 144 5.58 10.07 17.38
C ALA A 144 5.39 9.53 15.95
N LEU A 145 5.76 8.29 15.67
CA LEU A 145 5.55 7.69 14.35
C LEU A 145 4.06 7.54 14.03
N GLU A 146 3.24 7.21 15.03
CA GLU A 146 1.77 7.10 14.87
C GLU A 146 1.16 8.50 14.63
N GLU A 147 1.55 9.51 15.43
CA GLU A 147 1.12 10.91 15.20
C GLU A 147 1.51 11.39 13.80
N LEU A 148 2.69 10.96 13.31
CA LEU A 148 3.17 11.32 11.97
C LEU A 148 2.22 10.78 10.88
N VAL A 149 1.80 9.52 11.00
CA VAL A 149 0.86 8.89 10.05
C VAL A 149 -0.49 9.62 10.07
N GLU A 150 -1.06 9.85 11.26
CA GLU A 150 -2.32 10.58 11.39
C GLU A 150 -2.29 11.96 10.72
N LYS A 151 -1.19 12.69 10.86
CA LYS A 151 -1.07 14.04 10.29
C LYS A 151 -0.79 14.04 8.78
N ALA A 152 -0.25 12.96 8.26
CA ALA A 152 0.08 12.83 6.85
C ALA A 152 -0.98 12.07 6.05
N GLU A 153 -2.13 11.78 6.64
CA GLU A 153 -3.22 11.00 6.02
C GLU A 153 -3.56 11.51 4.63
N ASP A 154 -3.84 12.81 4.49
CA ASP A 154 -4.16 13.44 3.19
C ASP A 154 -3.04 13.22 2.15
N SER A 155 -1.77 13.31 2.57
CA SER A 155 -0.61 13.14 1.68
C SER A 155 -0.42 11.68 1.25
N ILE A 156 -0.76 10.74 2.13
CA ILE A 156 -0.75 9.29 1.83
C ILE A 156 -1.83 9.00 0.80
N GLU A 157 -3.07 9.45 1.02
CA GLU A 157 -4.19 9.29 0.09
C GLU A 157 -3.87 9.89 -1.28
N ASP A 158 -3.35 11.12 -1.33
CA ASP A 158 -2.94 11.76 -2.58
C ASP A 158 -1.88 10.93 -3.33
N SER A 159 -0.94 10.33 -2.60
CA SER A 159 0.10 9.47 -3.16
C SER A 159 -0.50 8.19 -3.76
N GLU A 160 -1.45 7.57 -3.07
CA GLU A 160 -2.17 6.36 -3.55
C GLU A 160 -2.93 6.67 -4.85
N VAL A 161 -3.67 7.79 -4.89
CA VAL A 161 -4.40 8.23 -6.09
C VAL A 161 -3.44 8.42 -7.29
N VAL A 162 -2.25 8.94 -7.08
CA VAL A 162 -1.25 9.10 -8.16
C VAL A 162 -0.79 7.73 -8.69
N ILE A 163 -0.59 6.75 -7.80
CA ILE A 163 -0.21 5.38 -8.18
C ILE A 163 -1.34 4.72 -8.98
N GLU A 164 -2.57 4.79 -8.49
CA GLU A 164 -3.76 4.25 -9.16
C GLU A 164 -3.91 4.81 -10.57
N LYS A 165 -3.86 6.13 -10.72
CA LYS A 165 -3.95 6.82 -12.03
C LYS A 165 -2.86 6.35 -13.00
N LYS A 166 -1.63 6.19 -12.50
CA LYS A 166 -0.51 5.71 -13.31
C LYS A 166 -0.76 4.30 -13.81
N LEU A 167 -1.18 3.38 -12.94
CA LEU A 167 -1.48 1.98 -13.30
C LEU A 167 -2.62 1.89 -14.33
N VAL A 168 -3.72 2.59 -14.08
CA VAL A 168 -4.87 2.59 -15.00
C VAL A 168 -4.48 3.20 -16.36
N ASN A 169 -3.71 4.27 -16.38
CA ASN A 169 -3.23 4.87 -17.64
C ASN A 169 -2.27 3.91 -18.37
N GLU A 170 -1.38 3.22 -17.67
CA GLU A 170 -0.51 2.19 -18.24
C GLU A 170 -1.34 1.06 -18.88
N PHE A 171 -2.34 0.56 -18.16
CA PHE A 171 -3.29 -0.44 -18.67
C PHE A 171 -3.92 0.04 -19.99
N PHE A 172 -4.50 1.24 -20.03
CA PHE A 172 -5.14 1.76 -21.24
C PHE A 172 -4.16 2.04 -22.39
N GLN A 173 -2.93 2.42 -22.09
CA GLN A 173 -1.88 2.57 -23.12
C GLN A 173 -1.52 1.22 -23.73
N ASN A 174 -1.32 0.20 -22.91
CA ASN A 174 -1.05 -1.16 -23.36
C ASN A 174 -2.21 -1.73 -24.18
N LEU A 175 -3.44 -1.49 -23.78
CA LEU A 175 -4.63 -1.97 -24.48
C LEU A 175 -4.74 -1.43 -25.91
N LYS A 176 -4.24 -0.23 -26.17
CA LYS A 176 -4.26 0.41 -27.51
C LYS A 176 -3.21 -0.13 -28.46
N GLN A 177 -2.21 -0.87 -27.95
CA GLN A 177 -1.11 -1.39 -28.75
C GLN A 177 -1.44 -2.77 -29.32
N GLU A 178 -1.11 -3.04 -30.57
CA GLU A 178 -1.32 -4.36 -31.20
C GLU A 178 -0.63 -5.52 -30.45
N ASN A 179 0.48 -5.21 -29.77
CA ASN A 179 1.23 -6.17 -28.96
C ASN A 179 1.19 -5.78 -27.46
N GLY A 180 0.15 -5.10 -27.06
CA GLY A 180 0.00 -4.63 -25.69
C GLY A 180 -0.10 -5.77 -24.68
N LYS A 181 0.33 -5.49 -23.49
CA LYS A 181 0.36 -6.44 -22.37
C LYS A 181 -0.75 -6.08 -21.38
N SER A 182 -1.99 -6.16 -21.82
CA SER A 182 -3.16 -5.89 -20.97
C SER A 182 -4.33 -6.76 -21.37
N GLU A 183 -5.06 -7.22 -20.36
CA GLU A 183 -6.33 -7.94 -20.51
C GLU A 183 -7.38 -7.32 -19.59
N TYR A 184 -8.65 -7.56 -19.85
CA TYR A 184 -9.75 -7.06 -19.03
C TYR A 184 -10.94 -8.02 -19.04
N GLY A 185 -11.77 -7.87 -18.03
CA GLY A 185 -12.89 -8.76 -17.81
C GLY A 185 -12.48 -9.98 -16.98
N ARG A 186 -13.37 -10.39 -16.10
CA ARG A 186 -13.13 -11.47 -15.13
C ARG A 186 -12.52 -12.73 -15.76
N GLU A 187 -13.19 -13.28 -16.78
CA GLU A 187 -12.76 -14.54 -17.43
C GLU A 187 -11.33 -14.47 -17.97
N GLN A 188 -11.01 -13.39 -18.68
CA GLN A 188 -9.71 -13.20 -19.32
C GLN A 188 -8.61 -12.99 -18.27
N VAL A 189 -8.92 -12.24 -17.21
CA VAL A 189 -7.96 -11.96 -16.13
C VAL A 189 -7.70 -13.25 -15.31
N MET A 190 -8.75 -14.01 -14.97
CA MET A 190 -8.61 -15.29 -14.27
C MET A 190 -7.75 -16.27 -15.07
N LYS A 191 -8.03 -16.41 -16.36
CA LYS A 191 -7.24 -17.25 -17.26
C LYS A 191 -5.77 -16.80 -17.34
N ALA A 192 -5.54 -15.50 -17.40
CA ALA A 192 -4.19 -14.93 -17.42
C ALA A 192 -3.44 -15.19 -16.11
N LEU A 193 -4.13 -15.10 -14.97
CA LEU A 193 -3.59 -15.45 -13.65
C LEU A 193 -3.18 -16.91 -13.59
N GLU A 194 -4.06 -17.84 -13.98
CA GLU A 194 -3.78 -19.28 -14.03
C GLU A 194 -2.54 -19.62 -14.89
N MET A 195 -2.28 -18.81 -15.90
CA MET A 195 -1.10 -18.97 -16.77
C MET A 195 0.15 -18.31 -16.20
N GLY A 196 0.07 -17.62 -15.04
CA GLY A 196 1.18 -16.89 -14.42
C GLY A 196 1.63 -15.68 -15.25
N ALA A 197 0.76 -15.18 -16.12
CA ALA A 197 1.09 -14.11 -17.07
C ALA A 197 0.85 -12.71 -16.53
N VAL A 198 0.16 -12.57 -15.40
CA VAL A 198 -0.23 -11.28 -14.82
C VAL A 198 0.89 -10.72 -13.94
N GLU A 199 1.20 -9.46 -14.13
CA GLU A 199 2.07 -8.66 -13.25
C GLU A 199 1.21 -8.03 -12.15
N THR A 200 0.17 -7.27 -12.53
CA THR A 200 -0.72 -6.58 -11.59
C THR A 200 -2.17 -6.73 -12.04
N VAL A 201 -3.03 -7.15 -11.11
CA VAL A 201 -4.50 -7.12 -11.27
C VAL A 201 -4.98 -5.74 -10.82
N LEU A 202 -5.88 -5.12 -11.57
CA LEU A 202 -6.55 -3.86 -11.23
C LEU A 202 -8.03 -4.18 -11.01
N VAL A 203 -8.54 -3.87 -9.83
CA VAL A 203 -9.93 -4.14 -9.46
C VAL A 203 -10.58 -2.85 -8.98
N SER A 204 -11.75 -2.51 -9.51
CA SER A 204 -12.49 -1.33 -9.05
C SER A 204 -13.04 -1.55 -7.64
N GLU A 205 -12.94 -0.53 -6.78
CA GLU A 205 -13.53 -0.57 -5.43
C GLU A 205 -15.05 -0.74 -5.43
N ASP A 206 -15.73 -0.31 -6.51
CA ASP A 206 -17.19 -0.37 -6.65
C ASP A 206 -17.68 -1.64 -7.35
N ILE A 207 -16.83 -2.64 -7.58
CA ILE A 207 -17.27 -3.87 -8.23
C ILE A 207 -18.15 -4.70 -7.26
N GLU A 208 -19.38 -4.98 -7.70
CA GLU A 208 -20.35 -5.81 -6.96
C GLU A 208 -20.49 -7.15 -7.68
N MET A 209 -19.59 -8.09 -7.41
CA MET A 209 -19.60 -9.41 -8.01
C MET A 209 -19.13 -10.45 -6.99
N PHE A 210 -19.80 -11.58 -6.96
CA PHE A 210 -19.49 -12.72 -6.08
C PHE A 210 -19.27 -13.97 -6.90
N GLU A 211 -18.39 -14.84 -6.41
CA GLU A 211 -18.29 -16.22 -6.84
C GLU A 211 -19.18 -17.06 -5.91
N ALA A 212 -20.17 -17.68 -6.48
CA ALA A 212 -21.05 -18.64 -5.80
C ALA A 212 -20.64 -20.06 -6.20
N THR A 213 -20.24 -20.89 -5.24
CA THR A 213 -19.86 -22.28 -5.45
C THR A 213 -21.04 -23.19 -5.07
N TYR A 214 -21.47 -23.99 -6.03
CA TYR A 214 -22.57 -24.94 -5.87
C TYR A 214 -22.04 -26.37 -5.93
N GLU A 215 -22.62 -27.26 -5.11
CA GLU A 215 -22.31 -28.69 -5.14
C GLU A 215 -23.59 -29.50 -5.25
N CYS A 216 -23.61 -30.55 -6.11
CA CYS A 216 -24.72 -31.49 -6.21
C CYS A 216 -24.45 -32.71 -5.33
N PRO A 217 -25.51 -33.52 -5.02
CA PRO A 217 -25.35 -34.74 -4.21
C PRO A 217 -24.36 -35.77 -4.76
N ASN A 218 -24.00 -35.66 -6.04
CA ASN A 218 -23.05 -36.54 -6.70
C ASN A 218 -21.60 -36.01 -6.66
N GLY A 219 -21.37 -34.84 -6.02
CA GLY A 219 -20.07 -34.25 -5.84
C GLY A 219 -19.53 -33.44 -7.05
N HIS A 220 -20.43 -33.04 -7.98
CA HIS A 220 -20.03 -32.11 -9.04
C HIS A 220 -20.10 -30.67 -8.50
N GLU A 221 -19.09 -29.86 -8.83
CA GLU A 221 -19.03 -28.46 -8.43
C GLU A 221 -19.29 -27.54 -9.63
N LYS A 222 -19.89 -26.38 -9.35
CA LYS A 222 -20.15 -25.33 -10.35
C LYS A 222 -19.92 -23.95 -9.73
N HIS A 223 -19.13 -23.12 -10.39
CA HIS A 223 -18.89 -21.75 -9.99
C HIS A 223 -19.70 -20.79 -10.87
N VAL A 224 -20.49 -19.94 -10.23
CA VAL A 224 -21.32 -18.92 -10.89
C VAL A 224 -20.87 -17.56 -10.38
N TYR A 225 -20.73 -16.59 -11.28
CA TYR A 225 -20.28 -15.24 -10.98
C TYR A 225 -21.39 -14.25 -11.26
N GLU A 226 -21.98 -13.72 -10.20
CA GLU A 226 -23.16 -12.84 -10.28
C GLU A 226 -23.14 -11.79 -9.16
N GLN A 227 -24.02 -10.82 -9.29
CA GLN A 227 -24.32 -9.89 -8.19
C GLN A 227 -25.23 -10.59 -7.16
N GLU A 228 -25.04 -10.26 -5.89
CA GLU A 228 -25.76 -10.88 -4.76
C GLU A 228 -27.29 -11.08 -4.98
N PRO A 229 -28.03 -10.08 -5.47
CA PRO A 229 -29.48 -10.27 -5.67
C PRO A 229 -29.87 -11.31 -6.72
N HIS A 230 -28.92 -11.74 -7.57
CA HIS A 230 -29.15 -12.69 -8.64
C HIS A 230 -28.66 -14.11 -8.32
N ILE A 231 -27.95 -14.28 -7.19
CA ILE A 231 -27.46 -15.57 -6.74
C ILE A 231 -28.64 -16.37 -6.16
N SER A 232 -28.92 -17.54 -6.73
CA SER A 232 -30.00 -18.43 -6.31
C SER A 232 -29.52 -19.38 -5.21
N ASP A 233 -30.42 -19.83 -4.33
CA ASP A 233 -30.11 -20.83 -3.32
C ASP A 233 -29.76 -22.18 -3.94
N SER A 234 -30.23 -22.48 -5.16
CA SER A 234 -29.90 -23.69 -5.91
C SER A 234 -29.90 -23.47 -7.41
N VAL A 235 -29.11 -24.29 -8.13
CA VAL A 235 -29.03 -24.30 -9.60
C VAL A 235 -29.01 -25.76 -10.10
N GLU A 236 -29.31 -25.97 -11.37
CA GLU A 236 -29.26 -27.32 -11.97
C GLU A 236 -27.83 -27.72 -12.35
N CYS A 237 -27.44 -28.92 -12.02
CA CYS A 237 -26.14 -29.50 -12.38
C CYS A 237 -26.07 -29.82 -13.88
N ASP A 238 -25.07 -29.29 -14.56
CA ASP A 238 -24.88 -29.51 -16.01
C ASP A 238 -24.49 -30.96 -16.38
N GLU A 239 -24.04 -31.78 -15.40
CA GLU A 239 -23.56 -33.12 -15.61
C GLU A 239 -24.60 -34.21 -15.30
N CYS A 240 -25.39 -34.04 -14.25
CA CYS A 240 -26.34 -35.06 -13.79
C CYS A 240 -27.80 -34.60 -13.70
N ASN A 241 -28.06 -33.31 -13.96
CA ASN A 241 -29.38 -32.63 -13.89
C ASN A 241 -30.04 -32.71 -12.50
N GLU A 242 -29.29 -33.00 -11.44
CA GLU A 242 -29.76 -32.89 -10.05
C GLU A 242 -29.62 -31.43 -9.59
N ASP A 243 -30.39 -31.04 -8.59
CA ASP A 243 -30.26 -29.74 -7.97
C ASP A 243 -28.92 -29.62 -7.20
N MET A 244 -28.22 -28.52 -7.34
CA MET A 244 -27.00 -28.18 -6.63
C MET A 244 -27.35 -27.13 -5.59
N ASP A 245 -26.93 -27.33 -4.37
CA ASP A 245 -27.10 -26.34 -3.29
C ASP A 245 -25.93 -25.39 -3.23
N LEU A 246 -26.18 -24.14 -2.80
CA LEU A 246 -25.15 -23.13 -2.59
C LEU A 246 -24.32 -23.52 -1.36
N GLU A 247 -23.03 -23.81 -1.55
CA GLU A 247 -22.08 -24.16 -0.48
C GLU A 247 -21.30 -22.97 0.02
N GLU A 248 -20.85 -22.09 -0.89
CA GLU A 248 -20.01 -20.97 -0.54
C GLU A 248 -20.29 -19.76 -1.44
N MET A 249 -20.09 -18.58 -0.87
CA MET A 249 -20.15 -17.31 -1.61
C MET A 249 -18.97 -16.44 -1.18
N GLN A 250 -18.14 -16.02 -2.13
CA GLN A 250 -16.96 -15.19 -1.90
C GLN A 250 -17.03 -13.91 -2.75
N ASP A 251 -16.54 -12.80 -2.21
CA ASP A 251 -16.38 -11.58 -2.99
C ASP A 251 -15.33 -11.79 -4.10
N ILE A 252 -15.57 -11.28 -5.29
CA ILE A 252 -14.64 -11.42 -6.42
C ILE A 252 -13.25 -10.81 -6.11
N VAL A 253 -13.19 -9.78 -5.27
CA VAL A 253 -11.92 -9.17 -4.86
C VAL A 253 -11.08 -10.17 -4.06
N ASP A 254 -11.73 -10.92 -3.12
CA ASP A 254 -11.07 -11.96 -2.33
C ASP A 254 -10.55 -13.09 -3.24
N VAL A 255 -11.39 -13.57 -4.16
CA VAL A 255 -11.03 -14.62 -5.12
C VAL A 255 -9.82 -14.21 -5.97
N LEU A 256 -9.83 -12.97 -6.48
CA LEU A 256 -8.73 -12.43 -7.29
C LEU A 256 -7.46 -12.23 -6.45
N ALA A 257 -7.60 -11.81 -5.18
CA ALA A 257 -6.47 -11.61 -4.27
C ALA A 257 -5.77 -12.94 -3.95
N GLU A 258 -6.55 -13.97 -3.60
CA GLU A 258 -6.02 -15.32 -3.35
C GLU A 258 -5.28 -15.85 -4.58
N LYS A 259 -5.89 -15.71 -5.75
CA LYS A 259 -5.31 -16.19 -7.02
C LYS A 259 -4.04 -15.39 -7.40
N ALA A 260 -4.04 -14.09 -7.18
CA ALA A 260 -2.87 -13.24 -7.42
C ALA A 260 -1.71 -13.66 -6.50
N GLU A 261 -1.98 -13.89 -5.20
CA GLU A 261 -0.98 -14.36 -4.24
C GLU A 261 -0.36 -15.70 -4.68
N GLU A 262 -1.20 -16.68 -5.07
CA GLU A 262 -0.73 -17.98 -5.58
C GLU A 262 0.22 -17.83 -6.78
N MET A 263 -0.04 -16.86 -7.64
CA MET A 263 0.72 -16.63 -8.89
C MET A 263 1.82 -15.56 -8.73
N SER A 264 2.04 -15.06 -7.51
CA SER A 264 3.01 -13.99 -7.21
C SER A 264 2.76 -12.75 -8.09
N SER A 265 1.50 -12.39 -8.26
CA SER A 265 1.04 -11.19 -8.95
C SER A 265 0.60 -10.15 -7.91
N ASP A 266 0.78 -8.89 -8.22
CA ASP A 266 0.26 -7.80 -7.37
C ASP A 266 -1.24 -7.59 -7.66
N ILE A 267 -1.98 -7.10 -6.69
CA ILE A 267 -3.37 -6.65 -6.86
C ILE A 267 -3.50 -5.22 -6.36
N GLU A 268 -4.21 -4.39 -7.11
CA GLU A 268 -4.44 -2.98 -6.78
C GLU A 268 -5.94 -2.67 -6.85
N ILE A 269 -6.49 -2.18 -5.75
CA ILE A 269 -7.88 -1.71 -5.70
C ILE A 269 -7.88 -0.27 -6.19
N ILE A 270 -8.69 0.01 -7.19
CA ILE A 270 -8.74 1.31 -7.88
C ILE A 270 -10.00 2.07 -7.45
N SER A 271 -9.80 3.23 -6.85
CA SER A 271 -10.88 4.11 -6.42
C SER A 271 -11.64 4.71 -7.61
N THR A 272 -12.95 4.84 -7.48
CA THR A 272 -13.81 5.51 -8.48
C THR A 272 -13.92 7.03 -8.24
N ASN A 273 -13.20 7.57 -7.26
CA ASN A 273 -13.18 9.00 -6.95
C ASN A 273 -12.47 9.84 -8.03
N HIS A 274 -11.82 9.21 -9.01
CA HIS A 274 -11.13 9.89 -10.12
C HIS A 274 -11.53 9.30 -11.48
N GLU A 275 -11.33 10.10 -12.55
CA GLU A 275 -11.77 9.77 -13.91
C GLU A 275 -11.23 8.42 -14.42
N GLU A 276 -9.97 8.11 -14.14
CA GLU A 276 -9.32 6.87 -14.55
C GLU A 276 -10.01 5.65 -13.93
N GLY A 277 -10.32 5.71 -12.64
CA GLY A 277 -11.03 4.62 -11.94
C GLY A 277 -12.45 4.42 -12.46
N GLN A 278 -13.18 5.51 -12.70
CA GLN A 278 -14.51 5.43 -13.31
C GLN A 278 -14.45 4.80 -14.71
N ARG A 279 -13.41 5.07 -15.49
CA ARG A 279 -13.19 4.44 -16.80
C ARG A 279 -12.94 2.94 -16.69
N LEU A 280 -12.19 2.50 -15.69
CA LEU A 280 -11.95 1.09 -15.41
C LEU A 280 -13.26 0.39 -15.02
N MET A 281 -14.02 0.96 -14.08
CA MET A 281 -15.33 0.45 -13.65
C MET A 281 -16.29 0.31 -14.83
N ASN A 282 -16.44 1.36 -15.65
CA ASN A 282 -17.32 1.38 -16.82
C ASN A 282 -16.92 0.35 -17.89
N MET A 283 -15.68 -0.12 -17.91
CA MET A 283 -15.22 -1.11 -18.87
C MET A 283 -15.52 -2.54 -18.43
N SER A 284 -15.20 -2.89 -17.20
CA SER A 284 -15.48 -4.22 -16.64
C SER A 284 -15.26 -4.26 -15.11
N GLY A 285 -14.62 -3.25 -14.53
CA GLY A 285 -14.21 -3.22 -13.13
C GLY A 285 -13.01 -4.12 -12.82
N ILE A 286 -12.60 -5.02 -13.74
CA ILE A 286 -11.48 -5.95 -13.54
C ILE A 286 -10.56 -5.89 -14.78
N ALA A 287 -9.27 -5.68 -14.54
CA ALA A 287 -8.26 -5.61 -15.60
C ALA A 287 -6.91 -6.18 -15.11
N ALA A 288 -5.99 -6.40 -16.01
CA ALA A 288 -4.65 -6.87 -15.68
C ALA A 288 -3.59 -6.24 -16.57
N ILE A 289 -2.46 -5.90 -15.96
CA ILE A 289 -1.22 -5.58 -16.64
C ILE A 289 -0.40 -6.88 -16.65
N MET A 290 0.14 -7.24 -17.81
CA MET A 290 0.72 -8.55 -18.05
C MET A 290 2.26 -8.50 -18.09
N ARG A 291 2.93 -9.48 -17.51
CA ARG A 291 4.38 -9.70 -17.67
C ARG A 291 4.74 -9.96 -19.12
N TYR A 292 3.92 -10.76 -19.79
CA TYR A 292 4.05 -11.15 -21.19
C TYR A 292 2.68 -11.36 -21.83
N ARG A 293 2.63 -11.27 -23.14
CA ARG A 293 1.39 -11.46 -23.89
C ARG A 293 1.01 -12.94 -23.98
N ILE A 294 -0.22 -13.28 -23.70
CA ILE A 294 -0.83 -14.58 -23.97
C ILE A 294 -1.28 -14.59 -25.45
N ARG A 295 -1.02 -15.67 -26.16
CA ARG A 295 -1.45 -15.87 -27.55
C ARG A 295 -2.78 -16.60 -27.63
#